data_d1d350c350e7ce3b36dfd35d44d9b08c
#
_entry.id   d1d350c350e7ce3b36dfd35d44d9b08c
#
_cell.length_a   1.000
_cell.length_b   1.000
_cell.length_c   1.000
_cell.angle_alpha   90.00
_cell.angle_beta   90.00
_cell.angle_gamma   90.00
#
_symmetry.space_group_name_H-M   'P 1'
#
loop_
_entity.id
_entity.type
_entity.pdbx_description
1 polymer ?
#
loop_
_entity_poly.entity_id
_entity_poly.type
_entity_poly.pdbx_seq_one_letter_code
_entity_poly.pdbx_strand_id
1 'polypeptide(L)'
;VPNQRGLDRALHAGMREVAVFASATESFAKANLNNSVADSLEIYSHVIKTAVDAGLRVRGYISMCFRDPWEGTVAAGKVVDVAERLLADGVTEISLGDTIGTATPGEVIDLLNALDSRGISRSLLAVHFHDTYGQALSNTLTAMLEGITTIDSSIGGLGGCPFAMSATGNLATEDLVWQLHGLGISTGVNFDELLATSKWLSEKSGLKIRSKTAIALAGNSRLVES
;
A
#
# COMPACT_ATOMS: atom_id res chain seq x y z
N VAL A 1 7.46 -8.18 -8.16
CA VAL A 1 8.14 -9.40 -8.65
C VAL A 1 8.50 -10.28 -7.46
N PRO A 2 8.03 -11.54 -7.40
CA PRO A 2 8.24 -12.40 -6.23
C PRO A 2 9.57 -13.20 -6.29
N ASN A 3 10.23 -13.25 -7.43
CA ASN A 3 11.42 -14.06 -7.68
C ASN A 3 12.13 -13.63 -8.96
N GLN A 4 13.29 -14.27 -9.24
CA GLN A 4 14.10 -13.97 -10.43
C GLN A 4 13.30 -14.12 -11.74
N ARG A 5 12.51 -15.18 -11.89
CA ARG A 5 11.69 -15.39 -13.10
C ARG A 5 10.69 -14.22 -13.34
N GLY A 6 10.13 -13.67 -12.26
CA GLY A 6 9.27 -12.47 -12.33
C GLY A 6 10.06 -11.25 -12.76
N LEU A 7 11.27 -11.07 -12.25
CA LEU A 7 12.17 -9.99 -12.63
C LEU A 7 12.58 -10.10 -14.11
N ASP A 8 12.97 -11.28 -14.58
CA ASP A 8 13.35 -11.50 -15.98
C ASP A 8 12.23 -11.09 -16.95
N ARG A 9 10.98 -11.42 -16.60
CA ARG A 9 9.80 -11.00 -17.37
C ARG A 9 9.60 -9.49 -17.36
N ALA A 10 9.82 -8.85 -16.21
CA ALA A 10 9.71 -7.39 -16.09
C ALA A 10 10.78 -6.68 -16.92
N LEU A 11 12.02 -7.16 -16.88
CA LEU A 11 13.12 -6.66 -17.70
C LEU A 11 12.81 -6.83 -19.20
N HIS A 12 12.36 -8.00 -19.61
CA HIS A 12 11.96 -8.25 -21.00
C HIS A 12 10.81 -7.33 -21.47
N ALA A 13 9.89 -6.98 -20.57
CA ALA A 13 8.79 -6.05 -20.85
C ALA A 13 9.21 -4.57 -20.82
N GLY A 14 10.48 -4.26 -20.55
CA GLY A 14 11.01 -2.91 -20.51
C GLY A 14 10.55 -2.10 -19.29
N MET A 15 10.21 -2.77 -18.17
CA MET A 15 9.86 -2.08 -16.92
C MET A 15 11.06 -1.29 -16.40
N ARG A 16 10.79 -0.13 -15.84
CA ARG A 16 11.79 0.74 -15.20
C ARG A 16 11.74 0.69 -13.69
N GLU A 17 10.65 0.17 -13.16
CA GLU A 17 10.41 0.03 -11.74
C GLU A 17 9.75 -1.31 -11.45
N VAL A 18 10.17 -1.95 -10.37
CA VAL A 18 9.59 -3.21 -9.88
C VAL A 18 9.36 -3.12 -8.37
N ALA A 19 8.51 -4.00 -7.87
CA ALA A 19 8.27 -4.09 -6.43
C ALA A 19 8.49 -5.52 -5.92
N VAL A 20 9.00 -5.60 -4.69
CA VAL A 20 9.00 -6.80 -3.85
C VAL A 20 8.01 -6.59 -2.69
N PHE A 21 7.54 -7.67 -2.06
CA PHE A 21 6.58 -7.59 -0.97
C PHE A 21 6.91 -8.57 0.13
N ALA A 22 7.43 -8.05 1.22
CA ALA A 22 7.76 -8.77 2.44
C ALA A 22 6.58 -8.75 3.44
N SER A 23 6.75 -9.45 4.54
CA SER A 23 5.83 -9.42 5.68
C SER A 23 6.59 -9.13 6.96
N ALA A 24 5.94 -8.42 7.89
CA ALA A 24 6.46 -8.24 9.25
C ALA A 24 6.18 -9.46 10.15
N THR A 25 5.39 -10.45 9.69
CA THR A 25 4.94 -11.60 10.48
C THR A 25 5.23 -12.92 9.78
N GLU A 26 5.58 -13.94 10.57
CA GLU A 26 5.87 -15.28 10.06
C GLU A 26 4.62 -15.97 9.52
N SER A 27 3.49 -15.82 10.21
CA SER A 27 2.22 -16.45 9.82
C SER A 27 1.76 -15.98 8.45
N PHE A 28 1.82 -14.67 8.19
CA PHE A 28 1.44 -14.15 6.88
C PHE A 28 2.46 -14.47 5.79
N ALA A 29 3.77 -14.41 6.09
CA ALA A 29 4.80 -14.85 5.17
C ALA A 29 4.59 -16.31 4.76
N LYS A 30 4.29 -17.17 5.72
CA LYS A 30 4.00 -18.59 5.44
C LYS A 30 2.74 -18.77 4.61
N ALA A 31 1.65 -18.07 4.95
CA ALA A 31 0.38 -18.18 4.22
C ALA A 31 0.47 -17.64 2.78
N ASN A 32 1.11 -16.49 2.60
CA ASN A 32 1.15 -15.76 1.33
C ASN A 32 2.28 -16.21 0.39
N LEU A 33 3.45 -16.51 0.95
CA LEU A 33 4.67 -16.82 0.18
C LEU A 33 5.14 -18.26 0.35
N ASN A 34 4.56 -19.00 1.29
CA ASN A 34 5.00 -20.33 1.72
C ASN A 34 6.46 -20.38 2.21
N ASN A 35 6.98 -19.27 2.70
CA ASN A 35 8.34 -19.11 3.23
C ASN A 35 8.30 -18.46 4.62
N SER A 36 9.43 -18.51 5.35
CA SER A 36 9.65 -17.65 6.50
C SER A 36 9.89 -16.20 6.07
N VAL A 37 9.83 -15.26 7.00
CA VAL A 37 10.23 -13.86 6.75
C VAL A 37 11.69 -13.81 6.31
N ALA A 38 12.58 -14.52 7.00
CA ALA A 38 14.00 -14.54 6.71
C ALA A 38 14.31 -15.12 5.31
N ASP A 39 13.72 -16.27 4.94
CA ASP A 39 13.91 -16.87 3.62
C ASP A 39 13.37 -15.97 2.50
N SER A 40 12.23 -15.31 2.74
CA SER A 40 11.65 -14.37 1.78
C SER A 40 12.56 -13.18 1.54
N LEU A 41 13.13 -12.60 2.59
CA LEU A 41 14.09 -11.50 2.48
C LEU A 41 15.38 -11.93 1.76
N GLU A 42 15.86 -13.15 1.97
CA GLU A 42 17.03 -13.66 1.24
C GLU A 42 16.75 -13.81 -0.26
N ILE A 43 15.57 -14.33 -0.63
CA ILE A 43 15.14 -14.39 -2.04
C ILE A 43 15.08 -12.98 -2.62
N TYR A 44 14.48 -12.02 -1.89
CA TYR A 44 14.35 -10.63 -2.35
C TYR A 44 15.69 -9.92 -2.45
N SER A 45 16.65 -10.19 -1.58
CA SER A 45 18.01 -9.63 -1.66
C SER A 45 18.64 -9.89 -3.05
N HIS A 46 18.54 -11.11 -3.56
CA HIS A 46 19.02 -11.43 -4.90
C HIS A 46 18.24 -10.71 -6.01
N VAL A 47 16.91 -10.68 -5.90
CA VAL A 47 16.04 -10.02 -6.88
C VAL A 47 16.29 -8.51 -6.92
N ILE A 48 16.37 -7.86 -5.74
CA ILE A 48 16.62 -6.43 -5.60
C ILE A 48 17.98 -6.07 -6.21
N LYS A 49 19.04 -6.80 -5.83
CA LYS A 49 20.38 -6.55 -6.34
C LYS A 49 20.41 -6.66 -7.86
N THR A 50 19.85 -7.71 -8.43
CA THR A 50 19.80 -7.89 -9.90
C THR A 50 19.00 -6.75 -10.57
N ALA A 51 17.90 -6.31 -9.97
CA ALA A 51 17.10 -5.20 -10.49
C ALA A 51 17.86 -3.87 -10.45
N VAL A 52 18.54 -3.57 -9.33
CA VAL A 52 19.36 -2.36 -9.17
C VAL A 52 20.54 -2.36 -10.13
N ASP A 53 21.25 -3.50 -10.28
CA ASP A 53 22.36 -3.64 -11.24
C ASP A 53 21.88 -3.45 -12.69
N ALA A 54 20.62 -3.79 -12.98
CA ALA A 54 19.98 -3.52 -14.28
C ALA A 54 19.44 -2.09 -14.44
N GLY A 55 19.63 -1.22 -13.44
CA GLY A 55 19.18 0.18 -13.46
C GLY A 55 17.70 0.39 -13.16
N LEU A 56 17.01 -0.59 -12.58
CA LEU A 56 15.61 -0.46 -12.17
C LEU A 56 15.51 0.19 -10.79
N ARG A 57 14.47 0.97 -10.61
CA ARG A 57 14.01 1.38 -9.27
C ARG A 57 13.27 0.22 -8.59
N VAL A 58 13.56 -0.02 -7.33
CA VAL A 58 12.90 -1.09 -6.56
C VAL A 58 12.13 -0.51 -5.39
N ARG A 59 10.84 -0.83 -5.32
CA ARG A 59 9.95 -0.51 -4.20
C ARG A 59 9.73 -1.75 -3.33
N GLY A 60 9.76 -1.58 -2.00
CA GLY A 60 9.50 -2.64 -1.04
C GLY A 60 8.16 -2.44 -0.34
N TYR A 61 7.26 -3.43 -0.40
CA TYR A 61 6.06 -3.46 0.42
C TYR A 61 6.32 -4.29 1.68
N ILE A 62 5.83 -3.82 2.82
CA ILE A 62 5.81 -4.59 4.07
C ILE A 62 4.35 -4.78 4.47
N SER A 63 3.88 -6.02 4.42
CA SER A 63 2.54 -6.39 4.87
C SER A 63 2.50 -6.59 6.38
N MET A 64 1.31 -6.48 6.97
CA MET A 64 1.05 -6.71 8.40
C MET A 64 1.85 -5.78 9.32
N CYS A 65 1.93 -4.49 8.99
CA CYS A 65 2.69 -3.54 9.80
C CYS A 65 2.05 -3.24 11.17
N PHE A 66 0.77 -3.53 11.38
CA PHE A 66 0.04 -3.17 12.60
C PHE A 66 -0.54 -4.38 13.32
N ARG A 67 -1.30 -5.19 12.62
CA ARG A 67 -1.91 -6.43 13.14
C ARG A 67 -1.88 -7.53 12.09
N ASP A 68 -1.84 -8.75 12.59
CA ASP A 68 -1.89 -9.99 11.83
C ASP A 68 -3.07 -10.83 12.34
N PRO A 69 -3.87 -11.47 11.47
CA PRO A 69 -5.04 -12.25 11.90
C PRO A 69 -4.71 -13.47 12.77
N TRP A 70 -3.48 -13.93 12.73
CA TRP A 70 -3.02 -15.12 13.49
C TRP A 70 -2.12 -14.76 14.68
N GLU A 71 -1.23 -13.73 14.51
CA GLU A 71 -0.29 -13.32 15.55
C GLU A 71 -0.79 -12.15 16.42
N GLY A 72 -1.87 -11.48 16.01
CA GLY A 72 -2.41 -10.32 16.73
C GLY A 72 -1.60 -9.05 16.48
N THR A 73 -1.35 -8.27 17.52
CA THR A 73 -0.62 -6.99 17.43
C THR A 73 0.83 -7.22 17.05
N VAL A 74 1.29 -6.48 16.05
CA VAL A 74 2.65 -6.53 15.53
C VAL A 74 3.50 -5.44 16.17
N ALA A 75 4.62 -5.84 16.79
CA ALA A 75 5.55 -4.87 17.36
C ALA A 75 6.22 -4.06 16.24
N ALA A 76 6.27 -2.74 16.38
CA ALA A 76 6.89 -1.84 15.40
C ALA A 76 8.35 -2.23 15.07
N GLY A 77 9.10 -2.78 16.03
CA GLY A 77 10.46 -3.28 15.80
C GLY A 77 10.56 -4.34 14.71
N LYS A 78 9.58 -5.24 14.58
CA LYS A 78 9.57 -6.24 13.49
C LYS A 78 9.47 -5.56 12.11
N VAL A 79 8.66 -4.50 12.01
CA VAL A 79 8.51 -3.73 10.76
C VAL A 79 9.80 -2.97 10.45
N VAL A 80 10.42 -2.37 11.47
CA VAL A 80 11.69 -1.66 11.35
C VAL A 80 12.79 -2.60 10.85
N ASP A 81 12.93 -3.78 11.43
CA ASP A 81 13.97 -4.76 11.04
C ASP A 81 13.81 -5.18 9.57
N VAL A 82 12.58 -5.40 9.10
CA VAL A 82 12.30 -5.71 7.69
C VAL A 82 12.62 -4.52 6.79
N ALA A 83 12.24 -3.30 7.20
CA ALA A 83 12.50 -2.08 6.44
C ALA A 83 14.01 -1.82 6.28
N GLU A 84 14.78 -1.94 7.37
CA GLU A 84 16.24 -1.81 7.35
C GLU A 84 16.89 -2.80 6.38
N ARG A 85 16.46 -4.05 6.41
CA ARG A 85 16.99 -5.07 5.50
C ARG A 85 16.69 -4.75 4.04
N LEU A 86 15.45 -4.38 3.69
CA LEU A 86 15.08 -4.02 2.33
C LEU A 86 15.86 -2.80 1.82
N LEU A 87 16.01 -1.77 2.66
CA LEU A 87 16.80 -0.58 2.33
C LEU A 87 18.28 -0.90 2.13
N ALA A 88 18.86 -1.75 2.99
CA ALA A 88 20.24 -2.21 2.85
C ALA A 88 20.49 -3.02 1.57
N ASP A 89 19.47 -3.74 1.09
CA ASP A 89 19.53 -4.49 -0.17
C ASP A 89 19.37 -3.59 -1.41
N GLY A 90 18.98 -2.30 -1.26
CA GLY A 90 18.90 -1.33 -2.36
C GLY A 90 17.49 -0.89 -2.74
N VAL A 91 16.46 -1.20 -1.92
CA VAL A 91 15.12 -0.64 -2.08
C VAL A 91 15.16 0.88 -1.86
N THR A 92 14.47 1.63 -2.69
CA THR A 92 14.47 3.10 -2.65
C THR A 92 13.24 3.71 -2.00
N GLU A 93 12.18 2.94 -1.80
CA GLU A 93 10.94 3.35 -1.13
C GLU A 93 10.28 2.16 -0.45
N ILE A 94 9.84 2.34 0.80
CA ILE A 94 9.12 1.33 1.59
C ILE A 94 7.65 1.72 1.71
N SER A 95 6.74 0.84 1.30
CA SER A 95 5.30 1.01 1.51
C SER A 95 4.83 0.19 2.72
N LEU A 96 4.30 0.89 3.72
CA LEU A 96 3.83 0.32 4.99
C LEU A 96 2.37 -0.12 4.85
N GLY A 97 2.13 -1.44 4.93
CA GLY A 97 0.82 -2.04 4.69
C GLY A 97 0.01 -2.28 5.97
N ASP A 98 -1.15 -1.61 6.10
CA ASP A 98 -2.24 -2.03 6.98
C ASP A 98 -3.11 -3.06 6.24
N THR A 99 -2.57 -4.27 6.10
CA THR A 99 -3.10 -5.32 5.21
C THR A 99 -4.51 -5.77 5.55
N ILE A 100 -4.90 -5.69 6.82
CA ILE A 100 -6.25 -6.04 7.28
C ILE A 100 -7.11 -4.83 7.65
N GLY A 101 -6.59 -3.62 7.50
CA GLY A 101 -7.32 -2.36 7.67
C GLY A 101 -7.73 -2.04 9.09
N THR A 102 -6.93 -2.44 10.08
CA THR A 102 -7.23 -2.33 11.51
C THR A 102 -6.49 -1.20 12.22
N ALA A 103 -5.52 -0.59 11.55
CA ALA A 103 -4.71 0.47 12.14
C ALA A 103 -5.55 1.71 12.48
N THR A 104 -5.10 2.41 13.50
CA THR A 104 -5.66 3.69 13.93
C THR A 104 -4.62 4.81 13.77
N PRO A 105 -5.03 6.10 13.73
CA PRO A 105 -4.09 7.22 13.59
C PRO A 105 -2.95 7.22 14.60
N GLY A 106 -3.23 6.88 15.87
CA GLY A 106 -2.19 6.80 16.90
C GLY A 106 -1.12 5.74 16.59
N GLU A 107 -1.55 4.56 16.12
CA GLU A 107 -0.63 3.48 15.75
C GLU A 107 0.20 3.85 14.51
N VAL A 108 -0.35 4.64 13.58
CA VAL A 108 0.41 5.18 12.44
C VAL A 108 1.54 6.09 12.93
N ILE A 109 1.25 7.01 13.85
CA ILE A 109 2.26 7.89 14.46
C ILE A 109 3.34 7.06 15.16
N ASP A 110 2.95 6.08 15.97
CA ASP A 110 3.88 5.25 16.73
C ASP A 110 4.83 4.46 15.81
N LEU A 111 4.32 3.88 14.72
CA LEU A 111 5.13 3.17 13.74
C LEU A 111 6.11 4.11 13.02
N LEU A 112 5.62 5.28 12.57
CA LEU A 112 6.46 6.26 11.89
C LEU A 112 7.57 6.77 12.81
N ASN A 113 7.28 6.99 14.09
CA ASN A 113 8.28 7.39 15.09
C ASN A 113 9.30 6.28 15.36
N ALA A 114 8.87 5.01 15.37
CA ALA A 114 9.79 3.88 15.52
C ALA A 114 10.77 3.78 14.34
N LEU A 115 10.30 3.97 13.10
CA LEU A 115 11.14 4.00 11.90
C LEU A 115 12.13 5.17 11.94
N ASP A 116 11.66 6.35 12.31
CA ASP A 116 12.48 7.58 12.43
C ASP A 116 13.59 7.44 13.49
N SER A 117 13.28 6.81 14.63
CA SER A 117 14.24 6.54 15.71
C SER A 117 15.41 5.64 15.28
N ARG A 118 15.24 4.89 14.19
CA ARG A 118 16.27 4.05 13.56
C ARG A 118 16.90 4.71 12.32
N GLY A 119 16.62 5.98 12.10
CA GLY A 119 17.20 6.77 11.00
C GLY A 119 16.55 6.53 9.63
N ILE A 120 15.39 5.89 9.57
CA ILE A 120 14.65 5.70 8.31
C ILE A 120 13.82 6.96 8.06
N SER A 121 14.26 7.78 7.11
CA SER A 121 13.59 9.04 6.75
C SER A 121 12.20 8.81 6.20
N ARG A 122 11.25 9.67 6.58
CA ARG A 122 9.87 9.68 6.05
C ARG A 122 9.80 9.86 4.54
N SER A 123 10.80 10.48 3.93
CA SER A 123 10.92 10.61 2.47
C SER A 123 11.16 9.28 1.74
N LEU A 124 11.53 8.23 2.45
CA LEU A 124 11.69 6.86 1.93
C LEU A 124 10.43 6.02 2.14
N LEU A 125 9.40 6.58 2.78
CA LEU A 125 8.21 5.84 3.18
C LEU A 125 6.99 6.21 2.33
N ALA A 126 6.17 5.21 2.08
CA ALA A 126 4.84 5.31 1.53
C ALA A 126 3.87 4.54 2.45
N VAL A 127 2.57 4.75 2.26
CA VAL A 127 1.54 4.04 3.03
C VAL A 127 0.55 3.33 2.10
N HIS A 128 0.11 2.15 2.53
CA HIS A 128 -0.85 1.31 1.86
C HIS A 128 -1.91 0.85 2.86
N PHE A 129 -3.00 1.59 2.95
CA PHE A 129 -4.05 1.34 3.93
C PHE A 129 -5.27 0.65 3.31
N HIS A 130 -5.80 -0.35 4.04
CA HIS A 130 -7.11 -0.93 3.78
C HIS A 130 -8.18 -0.23 4.61
N ASP A 131 -9.40 -0.15 4.08
CA ASP A 131 -10.54 0.53 4.69
C ASP A 131 -11.52 -0.43 5.37
N THR A 132 -11.05 -1.60 5.80
CA THR A 132 -11.90 -2.64 6.41
C THR A 132 -12.66 -2.12 7.63
N TYR A 133 -11.99 -1.35 8.49
CA TYR A 133 -12.56 -0.71 9.68
C TYR A 133 -12.90 0.77 9.47
N GLY A 134 -12.89 1.26 8.21
CA GLY A 134 -13.24 2.65 7.91
C GLY A 134 -12.22 3.68 8.36
N GLN A 135 -10.95 3.27 8.58
CA GLN A 135 -9.90 4.14 9.10
C GLN A 135 -8.90 4.63 8.03
N ALA A 136 -9.00 4.13 6.79
CA ALA A 136 -7.97 4.39 5.78
C ALA A 136 -7.77 5.90 5.51
N LEU A 137 -8.83 6.68 5.36
CA LEU A 137 -8.72 8.14 5.14
C LEU A 137 -8.13 8.87 6.36
N SER A 138 -8.53 8.52 7.58
CA SER A 138 -7.98 9.14 8.79
C SER A 138 -6.51 8.79 9.00
N ASN A 139 -6.14 7.53 8.74
CA ASN A 139 -4.75 7.08 8.78
C ASN A 139 -3.90 7.77 7.70
N THR A 140 -4.45 7.94 6.50
CA THR A 140 -3.79 8.66 5.40
C THR A 140 -3.56 10.12 5.76
N LEU A 141 -4.58 10.83 6.27
CA LEU A 141 -4.42 12.21 6.70
C LEU A 141 -3.35 12.33 7.79
N THR A 142 -3.37 11.41 8.76
CA THR A 142 -2.35 11.37 9.81
C THR A 142 -0.95 11.15 9.24
N ALA A 143 -0.78 10.17 8.35
CA ALA A 143 0.51 9.93 7.71
C ALA A 143 1.01 11.15 6.92
N MET A 144 0.11 11.86 6.23
CA MET A 144 0.44 13.09 5.51
C MET A 144 0.88 14.22 6.46
N LEU A 145 0.19 14.41 7.57
CA LEU A 145 0.58 15.38 8.61
C LEU A 145 1.93 15.06 9.22
N GLU A 146 2.28 13.78 9.26
CA GLU A 146 3.57 13.27 9.70
C GLU A 146 4.65 13.29 8.58
N GLY A 147 4.35 13.85 7.40
CA GLY A 147 5.30 14.07 6.31
C GLY A 147 5.38 12.98 5.24
N ILE A 148 4.46 12.02 5.23
CA ILE A 148 4.37 11.03 4.13
C ILE A 148 3.72 11.69 2.91
N THR A 149 4.28 11.48 1.73
CA THR A 149 3.79 12.07 0.47
C THR A 149 3.36 11.04 -0.57
N THR A 150 3.68 9.77 -0.35
CA THR A 150 3.30 8.67 -1.27
C THR A 150 2.23 7.79 -0.62
N ILE A 151 1.08 7.68 -1.28
CA ILE A 151 -0.09 6.96 -0.76
C ILE A 151 -0.61 6.02 -1.84
N ASP A 152 -0.74 4.75 -1.51
CA ASP A 152 -1.34 3.76 -2.39
C ASP A 152 -2.86 3.75 -2.24
N SER A 153 -3.56 3.68 -3.35
CA SER A 153 -5.02 3.55 -3.39
C SER A 153 -5.46 2.71 -4.58
N SER A 154 -6.71 2.30 -4.60
CA SER A 154 -7.28 1.52 -5.68
C SER A 154 -8.59 2.13 -6.15
N ILE A 155 -8.79 2.17 -7.47
CA ILE A 155 -10.05 2.63 -8.06
C ILE A 155 -11.23 1.83 -7.48
N GLY A 156 -12.26 2.54 -7.07
CA GLY A 156 -13.45 1.94 -6.45
C GLY A 156 -13.21 1.21 -5.13
N GLY A 157 -12.02 1.32 -4.52
CA GLY A 157 -11.62 0.53 -3.36
C GLY A 157 -11.51 -0.97 -3.68
N LEU A 158 -11.22 -1.32 -4.93
CA LEU A 158 -11.15 -2.70 -5.39
C LEU A 158 -9.89 -3.40 -4.86
N GLY A 159 -9.98 -4.72 -4.76
CA GLY A 159 -8.92 -5.55 -4.22
C GLY A 159 -9.11 -5.85 -2.73
N GLY A 160 -8.31 -6.77 -2.26
CA GLY A 160 -8.28 -7.26 -0.87
C GLY A 160 -7.26 -8.38 -0.75
N CYS A 161 -7.04 -8.85 0.45
CA CYS A 161 -6.14 -9.96 0.69
C CYS A 161 -6.96 -11.25 0.92
N PRO A 162 -6.82 -12.30 0.09
CA PRO A 162 -7.57 -13.54 0.25
C PRO A 162 -7.20 -14.29 1.53
N PHE A 163 -6.04 -14.02 2.11
CA PHE A 163 -5.55 -14.61 3.35
C PHE A 163 -5.99 -13.84 4.61
N ALA A 164 -6.50 -12.62 4.43
CA ALA A 164 -7.10 -11.84 5.49
C ALA A 164 -8.63 -11.90 5.33
N MET A 165 -9.27 -12.90 5.93
CA MET A 165 -10.67 -13.27 5.70
C MET A 165 -11.71 -12.14 5.89
N SER A 166 -11.33 -11.01 6.45
CA SER A 166 -12.16 -9.83 6.65
C SER A 166 -11.65 -8.58 5.91
N ALA A 167 -10.49 -8.62 5.26
CA ALA A 167 -9.90 -7.45 4.60
C ALA A 167 -10.65 -7.13 3.29
N THR A 168 -11.61 -6.23 3.40
CA THR A 168 -12.50 -5.85 2.30
C THR A 168 -12.13 -4.47 1.76
N GLY A 169 -11.27 -4.46 0.74
CA GLY A 169 -11.02 -3.27 -0.06
C GLY A 169 -9.88 -2.39 0.43
N ASN A 170 -9.16 -1.90 -0.56
CA ASN A 170 -8.17 -0.86 -0.39
C ASN A 170 -8.84 0.48 -0.10
N LEU A 171 -8.07 1.47 0.34
CA LEU A 171 -8.46 2.87 0.24
C LEU A 171 -8.90 3.18 -1.20
N ALA A 172 -10.12 3.69 -1.37
CA ALA A 172 -10.61 4.04 -2.68
C ALA A 172 -9.95 5.33 -3.19
N THR A 173 -9.49 5.31 -4.44
CA THR A 173 -8.82 6.46 -5.04
C THR A 173 -9.75 7.68 -5.11
N GLU A 174 -11.03 7.48 -5.38
CA GLU A 174 -12.03 8.56 -5.45
C GLU A 174 -12.20 9.25 -4.08
N ASP A 175 -12.23 8.46 -3.01
CA ASP A 175 -12.36 8.98 -1.65
C ASP A 175 -11.09 9.76 -1.25
N LEU A 176 -9.92 9.24 -1.61
CA LEU A 176 -8.63 9.89 -1.39
C LEU A 176 -8.53 11.22 -2.18
N VAL A 177 -8.82 11.20 -3.48
CA VAL A 177 -8.70 12.40 -4.33
C VAL A 177 -9.69 13.48 -3.88
N TRP A 178 -10.92 13.09 -3.49
CA TRP A 178 -11.89 14.01 -2.90
C TRP A 178 -11.36 14.70 -1.64
N GLN A 179 -10.76 13.94 -0.73
CA GLN A 179 -10.14 14.48 0.48
C GLN A 179 -8.99 15.44 0.14
N LEU A 180 -8.09 15.05 -0.79
CA LEU A 180 -6.93 15.85 -1.17
C LEU A 180 -7.32 17.16 -1.85
N HIS A 181 -8.32 17.14 -2.73
CA HIS A 181 -8.87 18.35 -3.34
C HIS A 181 -9.48 19.29 -2.29
N GLY A 182 -10.21 18.75 -1.31
CA GLY A 182 -10.74 19.53 -0.18
C GLY A 182 -9.66 20.18 0.70
N LEU A 183 -8.46 19.60 0.71
CA LEU A 183 -7.27 20.15 1.38
C LEU A 183 -6.46 21.11 0.48
N GLY A 184 -6.91 21.38 -0.76
CA GLY A 184 -6.19 22.21 -1.72
C GLY A 184 -4.96 21.54 -2.33
N ILE A 185 -4.86 20.21 -2.24
CA ILE A 185 -3.72 19.44 -2.76
C ILE A 185 -4.04 18.95 -4.17
N SER A 186 -3.22 19.36 -5.14
CA SER A 186 -3.31 18.87 -6.52
C SER A 186 -2.64 17.52 -6.65
N THR A 187 -3.37 16.55 -7.19
CA THR A 187 -2.87 15.17 -7.42
C THR A 187 -2.48 14.92 -8.87
N GLY A 188 -2.87 15.81 -9.80
CA GLY A 188 -2.76 15.57 -11.23
C GLY A 188 -3.79 14.56 -11.77
N VAL A 189 -4.65 13.98 -10.91
CA VAL A 189 -5.71 13.06 -11.31
C VAL A 189 -6.93 13.87 -11.75
N ASN A 190 -7.44 13.58 -12.95
CA ASN A 190 -8.73 14.10 -13.40
C ASN A 190 -9.84 13.33 -12.67
N PHE A 191 -10.55 14.02 -11.79
CA PHE A 191 -11.54 13.40 -10.91
C PHE A 191 -12.76 12.88 -11.68
N ASP A 192 -13.22 13.60 -12.71
CA ASP A 192 -14.38 13.19 -13.52
C ASP A 192 -14.06 11.92 -14.33
N GLU A 193 -12.85 11.84 -14.90
CA GLU A 193 -12.37 10.64 -15.59
C GLU A 193 -12.18 9.46 -14.64
N LEU A 194 -11.74 9.71 -13.42
CA LEU A 194 -11.65 8.69 -12.37
C LEU A 194 -13.03 8.11 -12.05
N LEU A 195 -14.03 8.96 -11.84
CA LEU A 195 -15.41 8.52 -11.59
C LEU A 195 -16.01 7.76 -12.78
N ALA A 196 -15.79 8.26 -14.01
CA ALA A 196 -16.23 7.59 -15.23
C ALA A 196 -15.59 6.21 -15.38
N THR A 197 -14.29 6.09 -15.08
CA THR A 197 -13.55 4.82 -15.13
C THR A 197 -14.06 3.84 -14.08
N SER A 198 -14.32 4.30 -12.87
CA SER A 198 -14.89 3.50 -11.78
C SER A 198 -16.27 2.92 -12.18
N LYS A 199 -17.13 3.77 -12.74
CA LYS A 199 -18.44 3.36 -13.25
C LYS A 199 -18.31 2.30 -14.37
N TRP A 200 -17.47 2.59 -15.38
CA TRP A 200 -17.21 1.67 -16.48
C TRP A 200 -16.70 0.32 -15.98
N LEU A 201 -15.77 0.33 -15.04
CA LEU A 201 -15.20 -0.89 -14.46
C LEU A 201 -16.27 -1.73 -13.77
N SER A 202 -17.16 -1.10 -12.99
CA SER A 202 -18.29 -1.77 -12.35
C SER A 202 -19.26 -2.39 -13.38
N GLU A 203 -19.63 -1.63 -14.41
CA GLU A 203 -20.55 -2.09 -15.46
C GLU A 203 -19.97 -3.24 -16.29
N LYS A 204 -18.66 -3.22 -16.59
CA LYS A 204 -18.01 -4.23 -17.42
C LYS A 204 -17.65 -5.51 -16.68
N SER A 205 -17.25 -5.40 -15.43
CA SER A 205 -16.76 -6.54 -14.64
C SER A 205 -17.80 -7.09 -13.64
N GLY A 206 -18.89 -6.35 -13.39
CA GLY A 206 -19.84 -6.65 -12.31
C GLY A 206 -19.26 -6.43 -10.90
N LEU A 207 -18.07 -5.86 -10.78
CA LEU A 207 -17.44 -5.59 -9.50
C LEU A 207 -18.17 -4.47 -8.75
N LYS A 208 -18.38 -4.68 -7.48
CA LYS A 208 -19.03 -3.70 -6.61
C LYS A 208 -18.03 -2.62 -6.19
N ILE A 209 -18.27 -1.38 -6.60
CA ILE A 209 -17.53 -0.21 -6.15
C ILE A 209 -17.85 0.04 -4.67
N ARG A 210 -16.81 0.34 -3.88
CA ARG A 210 -16.89 0.60 -2.43
C ARG A 210 -16.61 2.05 -2.06
N SER A 211 -16.09 2.85 -3.00
CA SER A 211 -15.90 4.28 -2.80
C SER A 211 -17.20 4.95 -2.37
N LYS A 212 -17.19 5.58 -1.21
CA LYS A 212 -18.34 6.33 -0.67
C LYS A 212 -18.61 7.55 -1.53
N THR A 213 -17.56 8.23 -1.97
CA THR A 213 -17.63 9.41 -2.84
C THR A 213 -18.24 9.06 -4.19
N ALA A 214 -17.75 8.00 -4.87
CA ALA A 214 -18.30 7.58 -6.16
C ALA A 214 -19.79 7.18 -6.05
N ILE A 215 -20.17 6.47 -4.98
CA ILE A 215 -21.57 6.08 -4.74
C ILE A 215 -22.45 7.31 -4.50
N ALA A 216 -22.00 8.27 -3.68
CA ALA A 216 -22.74 9.47 -3.37
C ALA A 216 -22.96 10.35 -4.62
N LEU A 217 -21.93 10.53 -5.43
CA LEU A 217 -21.99 11.34 -6.65
C LEU A 217 -22.83 10.67 -7.75
N ALA A 218 -22.79 9.34 -7.87
CA ALA A 218 -23.63 8.63 -8.82
C ALA A 218 -25.16 8.81 -8.53
N GLY A 219 -25.51 9.04 -7.26
CA GLY A 219 -26.88 9.32 -6.84
C GLY A 219 -27.29 10.79 -6.91
N ASN A 220 -26.36 11.73 -7.19
CA ASN A 220 -26.61 13.16 -7.02
C ASN A 220 -25.96 13.99 -8.13
N SER A 221 -26.65 14.11 -9.28
CA SER A 221 -26.17 14.87 -10.45
C SER A 221 -25.96 16.37 -10.22
N ARG A 222 -26.38 16.92 -9.08
CA ARG A 222 -26.28 18.34 -8.73
C ARG A 222 -24.97 18.75 -8.05
N LEU A 223 -24.17 17.80 -7.56
CA LEU A 223 -22.90 18.08 -6.86
C LEU A 223 -21.68 18.11 -7.78
N VAL A 224 -21.86 17.79 -9.06
CA VAL A 224 -20.75 17.71 -10.06
C VAL A 224 -20.52 19.06 -10.77
N GLU A 225 -21.42 20.04 -10.60
CA GLU A 225 -21.40 21.36 -11.30
C GLU A 225 -20.83 22.52 -10.46
N SER A 226 -20.10 22.23 -9.36
CA SER A 226 -19.56 23.31 -8.50
C SER A 226 -18.05 23.35 -8.45
#